data_608df8d9c0c0a249939e78f8d84a0556
#
_entry.id   608df8d9c0c0a249939e78f8d84a0556
#
_cell.length_a   1.000
_cell.length_b   1.000
_cell.length_c   1.000
_cell.angle_alpha   90.00
_cell.angle_beta   90.00
_cell.angle_gamma   90.00
#
_symmetry.space_group_name_H-M   'P 1'
#
loop_
_entity.id
_entity.type
_entity.pdbx_description
1 polymer ?
#
loop_
_entity_poly.entity_id
_entity_poly.type
_entity_poly.pdbx_seq_one_letter_code
_entity_poly.pdbx_strand_id
1 'polypeptide(L)'
;MSEPIAEAGLIEDRGEAAADDEFFRSRPFLDAEDVTHTLRIATAAGDLLAPLIVREIPPPTGRNADSELAFRPVGRQLDAISPYGYPGVAAHAGARVDPASVDFSSTGLVTAFVRHTLDEPPLGGASERNVVQIADPALPPKSRPSDRNQINKNLRRGYAMRLVPGPETTPAERAGFLAVYEQTMRRTGAAERYLFAAAYFDRILESPQTWLALALAPEGGIAAASIAARSDGFLHYYLSGSADSHLRDSPMKNVVASLIELSAEQGLPLNLGGGITRGDRLEEFKRGFANRELPWQTSEIVCDATAYARLSAGLDAGGFFPAYRAS
;
A
#
# COMPACT_ATOMS: atom_id res chain seq x y z
N MET A 1 -5.50 -37.23 12.19
CA MET A 1 -6.74 -36.54 11.76
C MET A 1 -6.25 -35.31 11.02
N SER A 2 -6.51 -35.21 9.71
CA SER A 2 -6.24 -33.97 8.97
C SER A 2 -7.13 -32.90 9.54
N GLU A 3 -6.54 -31.71 9.83
CA GLU A 3 -7.34 -30.54 10.18
C GLU A 3 -8.36 -30.27 9.07
N PRO A 4 -9.58 -29.80 9.43
CA PRO A 4 -10.57 -29.45 8.42
C PRO A 4 -10.01 -28.32 7.56
N ILE A 5 -10.14 -28.46 6.25
CA ILE A 5 -9.77 -27.43 5.27
C ILE A 5 -10.63 -26.20 5.55
N ALA A 6 -10.00 -25.04 5.76
CA ALA A 6 -10.70 -23.77 5.92
C ALA A 6 -11.26 -23.33 4.57
N GLU A 7 -12.52 -22.88 4.54
CA GLU A 7 -13.19 -22.44 3.31
C GLU A 7 -13.15 -20.93 3.19
N ALA A 8 -12.72 -20.44 2.02
CA ALA A 8 -12.71 -19.03 1.70
C ALA A 8 -13.96 -18.67 0.87
N GLY A 9 -14.58 -17.53 1.20
CA GLY A 9 -15.74 -16.99 0.47
C GLY A 9 -15.61 -15.49 0.30
N LEU A 10 -16.48 -14.89 -0.54
CA LEU A 10 -16.58 -13.45 -0.73
C LEU A 10 -17.88 -12.91 -0.14
N ILE A 11 -17.81 -11.76 0.48
CA ILE A 11 -18.94 -10.96 0.95
C ILE A 11 -18.94 -9.65 0.17
N GLU A 12 -20.00 -9.36 -0.58
CA GLU A 12 -20.18 -8.08 -1.30
C GLU A 12 -20.72 -7.04 -0.32
N ASP A 13 -19.83 -6.38 0.43
CA ASP A 13 -20.14 -5.50 1.55
C ASP A 13 -19.30 -4.21 1.57
N ARG A 14 -18.57 -3.94 0.50
CA ARG A 14 -17.64 -2.80 0.42
C ARG A 14 -16.55 -2.83 1.50
N GLY A 15 -16.15 -4.01 1.94
CA GLY A 15 -15.13 -4.20 2.97
C GLY A 15 -15.64 -3.96 4.40
N GLU A 16 -16.96 -3.90 4.64
CA GLU A 16 -17.52 -3.59 5.96
C GLU A 16 -17.15 -4.63 7.01
N ALA A 17 -17.18 -5.91 6.67
CA ALA A 17 -16.81 -6.99 7.59
C ALA A 17 -15.31 -6.98 7.96
N ALA A 18 -14.44 -6.46 7.08
CA ALA A 18 -13.00 -6.31 7.33
C ALA A 18 -12.62 -4.97 7.97
N ALA A 19 -13.57 -4.05 8.14
CA ALA A 19 -13.31 -2.72 8.68
C ALA A 19 -12.99 -2.76 10.18
N ASP A 20 -11.98 -1.99 10.59
CA ASP A 20 -11.60 -1.79 11.99
C ASP A 20 -11.02 -0.37 12.20
N ASP A 21 -10.40 -0.12 13.35
CA ASP A 21 -9.81 1.17 13.70
C ASP A 21 -8.42 1.39 13.11
N GLU A 22 -7.86 0.42 12.38
CA GLU A 22 -6.56 0.55 11.71
C GLU A 22 -6.70 1.29 10.39
N PHE A 23 -5.75 2.20 10.07
CA PHE A 23 -5.90 3.08 8.91
C PHE A 23 -6.22 2.32 7.61
N PHE A 24 -5.46 1.27 7.28
CA PHE A 24 -5.64 0.53 6.02
C PHE A 24 -6.91 -0.34 5.97
N ARG A 25 -7.68 -0.38 7.04
CA ARG A 25 -9.01 -1.01 7.15
C ARG A 25 -10.08 -0.04 7.65
N SER A 26 -9.72 1.23 7.85
CA SER A 26 -10.70 2.25 8.26
C SER A 26 -11.70 2.57 7.15
N ARG A 27 -12.91 2.95 7.51
CA ARG A 27 -13.96 3.29 6.55
C ARG A 27 -13.52 4.36 5.54
N PRO A 28 -12.87 5.49 5.94
CA PRO A 28 -12.39 6.49 4.99
C PRO A 28 -11.40 5.92 3.95
N PHE A 29 -10.51 5.02 4.37
CA PHE A 29 -9.56 4.38 3.47
C PHE A 29 -10.22 3.39 2.51
N LEU A 30 -11.11 2.51 3.02
CA LEU A 30 -11.80 1.52 2.21
C LEU A 30 -12.71 2.19 1.15
N ASP A 31 -13.34 3.31 1.50
CA ASP A 31 -14.14 4.11 0.56
C ASP A 31 -13.26 4.80 -0.50
N ALA A 32 -12.09 5.33 -0.11
CA ALA A 32 -11.15 5.98 -1.03
C ALA A 32 -10.54 5.01 -2.05
N GLU A 33 -10.34 3.75 -1.64
CA GLU A 33 -9.79 2.68 -2.48
C GLU A 33 -10.86 1.94 -3.30
N ASP A 34 -12.14 2.35 -3.22
CA ASP A 34 -13.27 1.71 -3.89
C ASP A 34 -13.37 0.19 -3.59
N VAL A 35 -13.13 -0.19 -2.33
CA VAL A 35 -13.26 -1.57 -1.90
C VAL A 35 -14.68 -2.06 -2.13
N THR A 36 -14.83 -3.26 -2.71
CA THR A 36 -16.11 -3.83 -3.11
C THR A 36 -16.55 -5.00 -2.25
N HIS A 37 -15.59 -5.80 -1.76
CA HIS A 37 -15.86 -7.06 -1.08
C HIS A 37 -14.94 -7.25 0.13
N THR A 38 -15.36 -8.16 1.01
CA THR A 38 -14.51 -8.78 2.02
C THR A 38 -14.25 -10.24 1.65
N LEU A 39 -12.97 -10.64 1.61
CA LEU A 39 -12.58 -12.05 1.65
C LEU A 39 -12.77 -12.55 3.08
N ARG A 40 -13.54 -13.61 3.26
CA ARG A 40 -13.71 -14.30 4.55
C ARG A 40 -13.12 -15.69 4.46
N ILE A 41 -12.27 -16.05 5.39
CA ILE A 41 -11.76 -17.41 5.57
C ILE A 41 -12.28 -17.91 6.91
N ALA A 42 -13.22 -18.85 6.88
CA ALA A 42 -13.83 -19.40 8.08
C ALA A 42 -12.90 -20.46 8.69
N THR A 43 -12.55 -20.30 9.96
CA THR A 43 -11.76 -21.27 10.73
C THR A 43 -12.50 -21.70 11.99
N ALA A 44 -12.07 -22.77 12.64
CA ALA A 44 -12.66 -23.24 13.91
C ALA A 44 -12.49 -22.24 15.06
N ALA A 45 -11.50 -21.35 14.99
CA ALA A 45 -11.19 -20.35 16.02
C ALA A 45 -11.81 -18.98 15.74
N GLY A 46 -12.34 -18.74 14.55
CA GLY A 46 -12.91 -17.46 14.11
C GLY A 46 -12.63 -17.21 12.64
N ASP A 47 -12.96 -16.01 12.18
CA ASP A 47 -12.80 -15.63 10.78
C ASP A 47 -11.52 -14.83 10.56
N LEU A 48 -10.90 -15.02 9.39
CA LEU A 48 -9.91 -14.13 8.83
C LEU A 48 -10.57 -13.29 7.74
N LEU A 49 -10.40 -11.98 7.78
CA LEU A 49 -11.09 -11.03 6.91
C LEU A 49 -10.10 -10.10 6.21
N ALA A 50 -10.21 -9.98 4.88
CA ALA A 50 -9.37 -9.06 4.10
C ALA A 50 -10.21 -8.23 3.14
N PRO A 51 -10.00 -6.90 3.06
CA PRO A 51 -10.70 -6.05 2.09
C PRO A 51 -10.17 -6.32 0.67
N LEU A 52 -11.09 -6.45 -0.29
CA LEU A 52 -10.77 -6.72 -1.69
C LEU A 52 -11.53 -5.80 -2.64
N ILE A 53 -10.86 -5.47 -3.74
CA ILE A 53 -11.44 -4.85 -4.93
C ILE A 53 -11.61 -5.97 -5.96
N VAL A 54 -12.83 -6.39 -6.19
CA VAL A 54 -13.18 -7.42 -7.19
C VAL A 54 -13.37 -6.73 -8.55
N ARG A 55 -12.74 -7.30 -9.58
CA ARG A 55 -12.66 -6.70 -10.91
C ARG A 55 -12.99 -7.73 -11.98
N GLU A 56 -13.59 -7.26 -13.08
CA GLU A 56 -13.70 -8.08 -14.28
C GLU A 56 -12.34 -8.28 -14.96
N ILE A 57 -12.12 -9.48 -15.46
CA ILE A 57 -10.95 -9.78 -16.28
C ILE A 57 -11.32 -9.41 -17.72
N PRO A 58 -10.61 -8.43 -18.33
CA PRO A 58 -10.89 -8.05 -19.70
C PRO A 58 -10.61 -9.22 -20.65
N PRO A 59 -11.37 -9.32 -21.75
CA PRO A 59 -11.06 -10.31 -22.78
C PRO A 59 -9.63 -10.08 -23.33
N PRO A 60 -8.90 -11.13 -23.68
CA PRO A 60 -7.54 -10.99 -24.20
C PRO A 60 -7.53 -10.16 -25.48
N THR A 61 -6.80 -9.04 -25.45
CA THR A 61 -6.58 -8.18 -26.62
C THR A 61 -5.45 -8.76 -27.48
N GLY A 62 -5.64 -8.84 -28.80
CA GLY A 62 -4.57 -9.16 -29.76
C GLY A 62 -4.43 -10.60 -30.23
N ARG A 63 -5.38 -11.50 -29.96
CA ARG A 63 -5.42 -12.83 -30.59
C ARG A 63 -6.12 -12.77 -31.92
N ASN A 64 -5.52 -13.38 -32.96
CA ASN A 64 -6.11 -13.48 -34.30
C ASN A 64 -7.52 -14.14 -34.23
N ALA A 65 -8.45 -13.69 -35.10
CA ALA A 65 -9.84 -14.13 -35.15
C ALA A 65 -10.04 -15.64 -35.22
N ASP A 66 -9.04 -16.39 -35.68
CA ASP A 66 -9.08 -17.87 -35.72
C ASP A 66 -8.98 -18.53 -34.34
N SER A 67 -8.56 -17.79 -33.31
CA SER A 67 -8.55 -18.25 -31.90
C SER A 67 -9.80 -17.84 -31.12
N GLU A 68 -10.69 -16.99 -31.68
CA GLU A 68 -11.96 -16.59 -31.04
C GLU A 68 -12.94 -17.78 -30.87
N LEU A 69 -12.84 -18.79 -31.72
CA LEU A 69 -13.66 -20.01 -31.61
C LEU A 69 -13.34 -20.85 -30.36
N ALA A 70 -12.13 -20.70 -29.78
CA ALA A 70 -11.72 -21.36 -28.55
C ALA A 70 -12.03 -20.54 -27.28
N PHE A 71 -12.29 -19.24 -27.42
CA PHE A 71 -12.54 -18.34 -26.29
C PHE A 71 -14.01 -17.91 -26.27
N ARG A 72 -14.91 -18.83 -25.93
CA ARG A 72 -16.23 -18.45 -25.40
C ARG A 72 -16.09 -18.23 -23.90
N PRO A 73 -16.23 -17.00 -23.38
CA PRO A 73 -16.25 -16.81 -21.93
C PRO A 73 -17.46 -17.57 -21.38
N VAL A 74 -17.20 -18.57 -20.57
CA VAL A 74 -18.23 -19.25 -19.78
C VAL A 74 -18.52 -18.35 -18.58
N GLY A 75 -19.34 -17.33 -18.77
CA GLY A 75 -19.67 -16.38 -17.71
C GLY A 75 -18.65 -15.27 -17.50
N ARG A 76 -18.97 -14.39 -16.59
CA ARG A 76 -18.13 -13.27 -16.12
C ARG A 76 -16.95 -13.82 -15.33
N GLN A 77 -15.72 -13.56 -15.76
CA GLN A 77 -14.52 -13.98 -15.02
C GLN A 77 -14.03 -12.81 -14.17
N LEU A 78 -13.76 -13.09 -12.90
CA LEU A 78 -13.40 -12.09 -11.90
C LEU A 78 -12.04 -12.41 -11.30
N ASP A 79 -11.27 -11.38 -10.99
CA ASP A 79 -10.14 -11.44 -10.10
C ASP A 79 -10.30 -10.42 -8.96
N ALA A 80 -9.45 -10.53 -7.95
CA ALA A 80 -9.45 -9.60 -6.85
C ALA A 80 -8.04 -9.14 -6.48
N ILE A 81 -7.96 -7.91 -5.96
CA ILE A 81 -6.75 -7.32 -5.42
C ILE A 81 -7.09 -6.58 -4.12
N SER A 82 -6.25 -6.70 -3.12
CA SER A 82 -6.38 -5.84 -1.93
C SER A 82 -6.05 -4.39 -2.24
N PRO A 83 -6.63 -3.41 -1.51
CA PRO A 83 -6.33 -1.99 -1.67
C PRO A 83 -4.82 -1.70 -1.55
N TYR A 84 -4.40 -0.51 -2.01
CA TYR A 84 -3.00 -0.11 -1.98
C TYR A 84 -2.52 0.14 -0.54
N GLY A 85 -1.30 -0.26 -0.22
CA GLY A 85 -0.71 -0.13 1.11
C GLY A 85 -0.54 -1.45 1.84
N TYR A 86 -0.93 -1.50 3.10
CA TYR A 86 -0.71 -2.65 4.00
C TYR A 86 -2.03 -3.09 4.69
N PRO A 87 -3.09 -3.40 3.94
CA PRO A 87 -4.39 -3.70 4.54
C PRO A 87 -4.38 -5.00 5.37
N GLY A 88 -3.53 -5.95 5.02
CA GLY A 88 -3.41 -7.20 5.75
C GLY A 88 -4.65 -8.05 5.75
N VAL A 89 -4.69 -8.95 6.71
CA VAL A 89 -5.81 -9.85 6.99
C VAL A 89 -6.19 -9.69 8.47
N ALA A 90 -7.33 -9.08 8.76
CA ALA A 90 -7.81 -8.96 10.13
C ALA A 90 -8.21 -10.34 10.68
N ALA A 91 -7.64 -10.72 11.82
CA ALA A 91 -7.95 -11.98 12.49
C ALA A 91 -8.89 -11.75 13.66
N HIS A 92 -10.11 -12.27 13.59
CA HIS A 92 -11.03 -12.29 14.73
C HIS A 92 -10.61 -13.36 15.73
N ALA A 93 -10.61 -12.99 17.03
CA ALA A 93 -10.32 -13.90 18.14
C ALA A 93 -8.97 -14.64 18.06
N GLY A 94 -7.99 -14.09 17.35
CA GLY A 94 -6.69 -14.74 17.16
C GLY A 94 -6.72 -15.94 16.22
N ALA A 95 -7.70 -15.98 15.31
CA ALA A 95 -7.81 -17.00 14.28
C ALA A 95 -6.50 -17.11 13.47
N ARG A 96 -6.05 -18.32 13.26
CA ARG A 96 -4.89 -18.63 12.42
C ARG A 96 -5.28 -19.79 11.50
N VAL A 97 -4.68 -19.82 10.33
CA VAL A 97 -4.88 -20.91 9.37
C VAL A 97 -3.54 -21.27 8.76
N ASP A 98 -3.31 -22.55 8.54
CA ASP A 98 -2.22 -22.98 7.67
C ASP A 98 -2.55 -22.52 6.23
N PRO A 99 -1.73 -21.67 5.62
CA PRO A 99 -1.97 -21.17 4.28
C PRO A 99 -2.23 -22.26 3.23
N ALA A 100 -1.61 -23.43 3.40
CA ALA A 100 -1.79 -24.59 2.52
C ALA A 100 -3.13 -25.31 2.70
N SER A 101 -3.87 -25.01 3.79
CA SER A 101 -5.13 -25.68 4.15
C SER A 101 -6.37 -24.86 3.81
N VAL A 102 -6.26 -23.77 3.01
CA VAL A 102 -7.39 -22.92 2.60
C VAL A 102 -7.86 -23.29 1.21
N ASP A 103 -9.16 -23.60 1.09
CA ASP A 103 -9.82 -23.77 -0.20
C ASP A 103 -10.43 -22.44 -0.66
N PHE A 104 -9.90 -21.89 -1.75
CA PHE A 104 -10.38 -20.64 -2.37
C PHE A 104 -11.36 -20.89 -3.54
N SER A 105 -11.69 -22.12 -3.89
CA SER A 105 -12.53 -22.43 -5.05
C SER A 105 -13.94 -21.85 -4.93
N SER A 106 -14.48 -21.77 -3.71
CA SER A 106 -15.82 -21.22 -3.43
C SER A 106 -15.91 -19.70 -3.59
N THR A 107 -14.78 -18.99 -3.79
CA THR A 107 -14.79 -17.53 -3.99
C THR A 107 -15.36 -17.10 -5.35
N GLY A 108 -15.38 -17.99 -6.34
CA GLY A 108 -15.75 -17.67 -7.72
C GLY A 108 -14.74 -16.79 -8.46
N LEU A 109 -13.56 -16.54 -7.87
CA LEU A 109 -12.46 -15.79 -8.48
C LEU A 109 -11.56 -16.71 -9.31
N VAL A 110 -10.89 -16.13 -10.30
CA VAL A 110 -9.75 -16.78 -10.96
C VAL A 110 -8.49 -16.64 -10.12
N THR A 111 -8.23 -15.43 -9.63
CA THR A 111 -7.10 -15.17 -8.74
C THR A 111 -7.45 -14.12 -7.68
N ALA A 112 -6.71 -14.14 -6.57
CA ALA A 112 -6.68 -13.07 -5.58
C ALA A 112 -5.24 -12.65 -5.28
N PHE A 113 -4.98 -11.33 -5.26
CA PHE A 113 -3.71 -10.76 -4.85
C PHE A 113 -3.90 -10.03 -3.52
N VAL A 114 -3.28 -10.53 -2.45
CA VAL A 114 -3.44 -10.01 -1.09
C VAL A 114 -2.13 -9.38 -0.61
N ARG A 115 -2.18 -8.11 -0.20
CA ARG A 115 -1.08 -7.41 0.48
C ARG A 115 -1.19 -7.61 1.97
N HIS A 116 -0.08 -8.02 2.60
CA HIS A 116 -0.03 -8.25 4.05
C HIS A 116 0.47 -7.02 4.80
N THR A 117 0.19 -6.97 6.09
CA THR A 117 0.91 -6.10 7.02
C THR A 117 2.35 -6.55 7.16
N LEU A 118 3.17 -5.80 7.92
CA LEU A 118 4.60 -6.13 8.02
C LEU A 118 4.92 -7.30 8.97
N ASP A 119 4.09 -7.54 9.97
CA ASP A 119 4.36 -8.52 11.04
C ASP A 119 3.40 -9.72 11.04
N GLU A 120 2.48 -9.81 10.07
CA GLU A 120 1.54 -10.92 9.95
C GLU A 120 2.09 -12.03 9.05
N PRO A 121 1.79 -13.31 9.38
CA PRO A 121 2.10 -14.40 8.46
C PRO A 121 1.23 -14.29 7.20
N PRO A 122 1.81 -14.51 6.02
CA PRO A 122 1.06 -14.44 4.78
C PRO A 122 0.09 -15.64 4.66
N LEU A 123 -0.94 -15.47 3.82
CA LEU A 123 -1.76 -16.56 3.31
C LEU A 123 -0.97 -17.41 2.30
N GLY A 124 -1.56 -18.46 1.77
CA GLY A 124 -0.99 -19.30 0.72
C GLY A 124 -0.45 -18.51 -0.48
N GLY A 125 0.50 -19.08 -1.22
CA GLY A 125 1.12 -18.40 -2.36
C GLY A 125 1.98 -17.19 -1.98
N ALA A 126 2.60 -17.20 -0.78
CA ALA A 126 3.41 -16.10 -0.28
C ALA A 126 4.60 -15.78 -1.18
N SER A 127 4.80 -14.51 -1.46
CA SER A 127 5.92 -13.98 -2.24
C SER A 127 6.52 -12.77 -1.50
N GLU A 128 7.85 -12.78 -1.27
CA GLU A 128 8.56 -11.58 -0.82
C GLU A 128 8.61 -10.59 -1.97
N ARG A 129 7.93 -9.47 -1.82
CA ARG A 129 7.85 -8.43 -2.84
C ARG A 129 8.96 -7.41 -2.73
N ASN A 130 9.26 -7.02 -1.51
CA ASN A 130 10.23 -5.95 -1.27
C ASN A 130 10.77 -6.05 0.16
N VAL A 131 11.85 -5.32 0.40
CA VAL A 131 12.35 -5.04 1.74
C VAL A 131 12.03 -3.59 2.06
N VAL A 132 11.34 -3.36 3.17
CA VAL A 132 10.99 -2.03 3.63
C VAL A 132 12.00 -1.53 4.67
N GLN A 133 12.25 -0.23 4.62
CA GLN A 133 13.19 0.48 5.48
C GLN A 133 12.44 1.02 6.70
N ILE A 134 12.88 0.70 7.91
CA ILE A 134 12.23 1.05 9.17
C ILE A 134 13.13 1.95 10.01
N ALA A 135 12.59 3.07 10.48
CA ALA A 135 13.19 3.84 11.57
C ALA A 135 12.48 3.47 12.87
N ASP A 136 13.11 2.59 13.65
CA ASP A 136 12.58 2.06 14.89
C ASP A 136 13.08 2.91 16.08
N PRO A 137 12.21 3.59 16.84
CA PRO A 137 12.61 4.43 17.97
C PRO A 137 13.17 3.65 19.15
N ALA A 138 12.93 2.33 19.23
CA ALA A 138 13.51 1.46 20.25
C ALA A 138 14.99 1.11 19.98
N LEU A 139 15.50 1.40 18.78
CA LEU A 139 16.87 1.15 18.37
C LEU A 139 17.69 2.45 18.29
N PRO A 140 19.03 2.39 18.37
CA PRO A 140 19.85 3.58 18.18
C PRO A 140 19.53 4.31 16.87
N PRO A 141 19.32 5.64 16.91
CA PRO A 141 18.94 6.40 15.72
C PRO A 141 20.06 6.39 14.68
N LYS A 142 19.67 6.24 13.42
CA LYS A 142 20.59 6.28 12.28
C LYS A 142 20.23 7.44 11.39
N SER A 143 21.22 8.29 11.10
CA SER A 143 21.09 9.36 10.13
C SER A 143 22.47 9.68 9.57
N ARG A 144 22.58 9.76 8.25
CA ARG A 144 23.85 10.11 7.61
C ARG A 144 24.25 11.56 7.97
N PRO A 145 25.55 11.84 8.21
CA PRO A 145 25.99 13.21 8.45
C PRO A 145 25.55 14.21 7.37
N SER A 146 25.57 13.79 6.11
CA SER A 146 25.11 14.61 4.98
C SER A 146 23.62 14.96 5.06
N ASP A 147 22.77 14.04 5.55
CA ASP A 147 21.32 14.28 5.70
C ASP A 147 21.05 15.24 6.85
N ARG A 148 21.70 15.04 8.00
CA ARG A 148 21.63 15.99 9.14
C ARG A 148 22.10 17.40 8.74
N ASN A 149 23.20 17.50 8.01
CA ASN A 149 23.72 18.78 7.53
C ASN A 149 22.73 19.47 6.59
N GLN A 150 22.09 18.72 5.67
CA GLN A 150 21.09 19.30 4.76
C GLN A 150 19.83 19.73 5.51
N ILE A 151 19.32 18.94 6.45
CA ILE A 151 18.17 19.28 7.29
C ILE A 151 18.45 20.59 8.03
N ASN A 152 19.60 20.67 8.73
CA ASN A 152 19.99 21.87 9.47
C ASN A 152 20.22 23.09 8.57
N LYS A 153 20.75 22.89 7.35
CA LYS A 153 20.90 23.94 6.36
C LYS A 153 19.56 24.50 5.93
N ASN A 154 18.57 23.65 5.69
CA ASN A 154 17.22 24.05 5.31
C ASN A 154 16.58 24.89 6.42
N LEU A 155 16.63 24.43 7.68
CA LEU A 155 16.11 25.18 8.82
C LEU A 155 16.75 26.59 8.95
N ARG A 156 18.08 26.66 8.81
CA ARG A 156 18.78 27.97 8.82
C ARG A 156 18.41 28.88 7.65
N ARG A 157 17.96 28.31 6.53
CA ARG A 157 17.48 29.04 5.35
C ARG A 157 16.02 29.44 5.43
N GLY A 158 15.34 29.10 6.54
CA GLY A 158 13.97 29.52 6.80
C GLY A 158 12.91 28.50 6.36
N TYR A 159 13.29 27.27 5.96
CA TYR A 159 12.29 26.21 5.83
C TYR A 159 11.69 25.89 7.20
N ALA A 160 10.37 25.82 7.26
CA ALA A 160 9.64 25.49 8.48
C ALA A 160 8.90 24.16 8.33
N MET A 161 8.81 23.40 9.42
CA MET A 161 8.05 22.17 9.46
C MET A 161 6.70 22.39 10.10
N ARG A 162 5.65 21.82 9.53
CA ARG A 162 4.31 21.80 10.09
C ARG A 162 3.76 20.37 9.99
N LEU A 163 3.35 19.82 11.12
CA LEU A 163 2.70 18.52 11.24
C LEU A 163 1.26 18.77 11.68
N VAL A 164 0.30 18.27 10.90
CA VAL A 164 -1.13 18.52 11.11
C VAL A 164 -1.86 17.19 11.13
N PRO A 165 -2.67 16.88 12.16
CA PRO A 165 -3.58 15.73 12.13
C PRO A 165 -4.48 15.81 10.89
N GLY A 166 -4.75 14.66 10.24
CA GLY A 166 -5.50 14.62 8.98
C GLY A 166 -6.83 15.38 9.02
N PRO A 167 -7.71 15.13 10.02
CA PRO A 167 -9.00 15.84 10.13
C PRO A 167 -8.88 17.35 10.36
N GLU A 168 -7.73 17.84 10.84
CA GLU A 168 -7.49 19.27 11.11
C GLU A 168 -6.85 20.02 9.93
N THR A 169 -6.55 19.30 8.83
CA THR A 169 -5.95 19.89 7.64
C THR A 169 -6.89 20.85 6.94
N THR A 170 -6.37 21.99 6.55
CA THR A 170 -7.13 23.00 5.76
C THR A 170 -7.22 22.62 4.29
N PRO A 171 -8.25 23.11 3.55
CA PRO A 171 -8.31 22.91 2.09
C PRO A 171 -7.05 23.42 1.35
N ALA A 172 -6.43 24.49 1.82
CA ALA A 172 -5.19 25.04 1.23
C ALA A 172 -4.01 24.08 1.41
N GLU A 173 -3.86 23.45 2.57
CA GLU A 173 -2.82 22.46 2.84
C GLU A 173 -3.00 21.20 2.00
N ARG A 174 -4.25 20.71 1.85
CA ARG A 174 -4.58 19.56 0.99
C ARG A 174 -4.28 19.87 -0.48
N ALA A 175 -4.70 21.03 -0.98
CA ALA A 175 -4.40 21.46 -2.34
C ALA A 175 -2.88 21.63 -2.59
N GLY A 176 -2.15 22.16 -1.61
CA GLY A 176 -0.70 22.28 -1.69
C GLY A 176 0.02 20.92 -1.67
N PHE A 177 -0.46 19.98 -0.88
CA PHE A 177 0.02 18.59 -0.92
C PHE A 177 -0.22 17.95 -2.30
N LEU A 178 -1.44 18.06 -2.83
CA LEU A 178 -1.78 17.53 -4.15
C LEU A 178 -0.85 18.09 -5.23
N ALA A 179 -0.59 19.41 -5.20
CA ALA A 179 0.27 20.05 -6.19
C ALA A 179 1.70 19.50 -6.20
N VAL A 180 2.31 19.25 -5.04
CA VAL A 180 3.67 18.67 -4.96
C VAL A 180 3.67 17.17 -5.24
N TYR A 181 2.58 16.48 -4.94
CA TYR A 181 2.38 15.07 -5.29
C TYR A 181 2.33 14.89 -6.80
N GLU A 182 1.49 15.65 -7.50
CA GLU A 182 1.36 15.61 -8.97
C GLU A 182 2.68 15.95 -9.68
N GLN A 183 3.42 16.97 -9.19
CA GLN A 183 4.76 17.29 -9.70
C GLN A 183 5.68 16.07 -9.61
N THR A 184 5.66 15.38 -8.47
CA THR A 184 6.46 14.19 -8.25
C THR A 184 6.05 13.04 -9.17
N MET A 185 4.76 12.73 -9.29
CA MET A 185 4.25 11.66 -10.15
C MET A 185 4.61 11.91 -11.62
N ARG A 186 4.45 13.14 -12.10
CA ARG A 186 4.83 13.55 -13.46
C ARG A 186 6.33 13.40 -13.69
N ARG A 187 7.16 13.91 -12.77
CA ARG A 187 8.63 13.87 -12.87
C ARG A 187 9.17 12.43 -12.89
N THR A 188 8.57 11.54 -12.14
CA THR A 188 9.01 10.14 -12.02
C THR A 188 8.40 9.21 -13.08
N GLY A 189 7.48 9.71 -13.92
CA GLY A 189 6.76 8.89 -14.88
C GLY A 189 5.94 7.79 -14.18
N ALA A 190 5.32 8.13 -13.04
CA ALA A 190 4.58 7.17 -12.24
C ALA A 190 3.44 6.52 -13.04
N ALA A 191 3.21 5.21 -12.81
CA ALA A 191 2.10 4.50 -13.45
C ALA A 191 0.75 5.10 -13.02
N GLU A 192 -0.25 4.98 -13.90
CA GLU A 192 -1.59 5.56 -13.74
C GLU A 192 -2.23 5.23 -12.37
N ARG A 193 -2.02 4.02 -11.87
CA ARG A 193 -2.50 3.57 -10.54
C ARG A 193 -2.01 4.41 -9.35
N TYR A 194 -1.04 5.31 -9.55
CA TYR A 194 -0.55 6.24 -8.53
C TYR A 194 -1.03 7.67 -8.75
N LEU A 195 -1.87 7.92 -9.75
CA LEU A 195 -2.42 9.24 -10.04
C LEU A 195 -3.75 9.42 -9.30
N PHE A 196 -3.68 9.51 -7.98
CA PHE A 196 -4.85 9.70 -7.13
C PHE A 196 -5.46 11.10 -7.33
N ALA A 197 -6.81 11.16 -7.38
CA ALA A 197 -7.55 12.42 -7.46
C ALA A 197 -7.61 13.14 -6.11
N ALA A 198 -7.94 14.44 -6.10
CA ALA A 198 -8.10 15.23 -4.88
C ALA A 198 -9.07 14.57 -3.87
N ALA A 199 -10.18 14.03 -4.33
CA ALA A 199 -11.18 13.37 -3.49
C ALA A 199 -10.61 12.16 -2.71
N TYR A 200 -9.62 11.44 -3.27
CA TYR A 200 -8.93 10.38 -2.56
C TYR A 200 -8.20 10.91 -1.33
N PHE A 201 -7.43 11.99 -1.50
CA PHE A 201 -6.68 12.59 -0.40
C PHE A 201 -7.60 13.24 0.64
N ASP A 202 -8.69 13.86 0.19
CA ASP A 202 -9.70 14.41 1.10
C ASP A 202 -10.30 13.31 1.97
N ARG A 203 -10.63 12.18 1.37
CA ARG A 203 -11.24 11.04 2.09
C ARG A 203 -10.26 10.40 3.08
N ILE A 204 -9.03 10.08 2.69
CA ILE A 204 -8.08 9.42 3.60
C ILE A 204 -7.65 10.34 4.76
N LEU A 205 -7.61 11.67 4.55
CA LEU A 205 -7.30 12.64 5.60
C LEU A 205 -8.47 12.89 6.58
N GLU A 206 -9.66 12.31 6.36
CA GLU A 206 -10.72 12.26 7.36
C GLU A 206 -10.39 11.29 8.51
N SER A 207 -9.48 10.33 8.27
CA SER A 207 -9.09 9.36 9.28
C SER A 207 -8.27 9.99 10.40
N PRO A 208 -8.63 9.79 11.69
CA PRO A 208 -7.87 10.28 12.83
C PRO A 208 -6.49 9.59 12.98
N GLN A 209 -6.23 8.52 12.24
CA GLN A 209 -4.93 7.84 12.19
C GLN A 209 -3.96 8.48 11.17
N THR A 210 -4.29 9.63 10.57
CA THR A 210 -3.45 10.27 9.56
C THR A 210 -2.87 11.60 10.02
N TRP A 211 -1.73 11.95 9.43
CA TRP A 211 -1.06 13.25 9.58
C TRP A 211 -0.58 13.75 8.22
N LEU A 212 -0.65 15.04 8.02
CA LEU A 212 -0.03 15.73 6.90
C LEU A 212 1.23 16.47 7.40
N ALA A 213 2.40 15.99 7.00
CA ALA A 213 3.69 16.60 7.29
C ALA A 213 4.12 17.49 6.13
N LEU A 214 4.33 18.77 6.41
CA LEU A 214 4.60 19.83 5.43
C LEU A 214 5.97 20.47 5.70
N ALA A 215 6.82 20.56 4.68
CA ALA A 215 7.97 21.44 4.65
C ALA A 215 7.58 22.72 3.90
N LEU A 216 7.47 23.82 4.62
CA LEU A 216 7.14 25.14 4.08
C LEU A 216 8.41 25.84 3.62
N ALA A 217 8.38 26.42 2.42
CA ALA A 217 9.51 27.18 1.87
C ALA A 217 9.63 28.57 2.53
N PRO A 218 10.82 29.17 2.56
CA PRO A 218 11.05 30.51 3.13
C PRO A 218 10.18 31.61 2.50
N GLU A 219 9.93 31.48 1.21
CA GLU A 219 9.09 32.42 0.43
C GLU A 219 7.60 32.12 0.52
N GLY A 220 7.22 31.11 1.28
CA GLY A 220 5.87 30.58 1.36
C GLY A 220 5.63 29.43 0.38
N GLY A 221 4.50 28.73 0.56
CA GLY A 221 4.17 27.54 -0.21
C GLY A 221 4.79 26.25 0.34
N ILE A 222 4.34 25.12 -0.21
CA ILE A 222 4.78 23.79 0.21
C ILE A 222 5.93 23.33 -0.68
N ALA A 223 7.11 23.11 -0.09
CA ALA A 223 8.30 22.62 -0.78
C ALA A 223 8.34 21.09 -0.86
N ALA A 224 7.85 20.39 0.16
CA ALA A 224 7.65 18.95 0.20
C ALA A 224 6.58 18.61 1.21
N ALA A 225 5.90 17.50 0.99
CA ALA A 225 4.90 17.02 1.93
C ALA A 225 4.74 15.49 1.88
N SER A 226 4.25 14.93 2.99
CA SER A 226 3.89 13.52 3.08
C SER A 226 2.65 13.33 3.93
N ILE A 227 1.78 12.42 3.50
CA ILE A 227 0.77 11.84 4.37
C ILE A 227 1.44 10.68 5.13
N ALA A 228 1.32 10.71 6.45
CA ALA A 228 1.64 9.58 7.30
C ALA A 228 0.37 8.96 7.86
N ALA A 229 0.40 7.65 8.10
CA ALA A 229 -0.76 6.91 8.60
C ALA A 229 -0.33 5.89 9.67
N ARG A 230 -1.08 5.80 10.76
CA ARG A 230 -0.88 4.78 11.80
C ARG A 230 -1.74 3.57 11.50
N SER A 231 -1.13 2.41 11.39
CA SER A 231 -1.82 1.13 11.20
C SER A 231 -0.95 -0.02 11.69
N ASP A 232 -1.58 -1.01 12.33
CA ASP A 232 -0.97 -2.30 12.68
C ASP A 232 0.38 -2.16 13.40
N GLY A 233 0.44 -1.24 14.37
CA GLY A 233 1.64 -1.03 15.19
C GLY A 233 2.77 -0.25 14.50
N PHE A 234 2.54 0.33 13.34
CA PHE A 234 3.49 1.17 12.61
C PHE A 234 2.94 2.56 12.32
N LEU A 235 3.82 3.53 12.23
CA LEU A 235 3.58 4.77 11.49
C LEU A 235 4.12 4.57 10.07
N HIS A 236 3.31 4.81 9.03
CA HIS A 236 3.69 4.62 7.64
C HIS A 236 3.92 5.97 6.95
N TYR A 237 5.10 6.17 6.36
CA TYR A 237 5.35 7.20 5.36
C TYR A 237 4.66 6.77 4.06
N TYR A 238 3.42 7.21 3.88
CA TYR A 238 2.49 6.59 2.93
C TYR A 238 2.59 7.18 1.52
N LEU A 239 2.19 8.44 1.34
CA LEU A 239 2.24 9.13 0.06
C LEU A 239 2.97 10.46 0.21
N SER A 240 3.80 10.84 -0.75
CA SER A 240 4.64 12.01 -0.62
C SER A 240 4.96 12.68 -1.95
N GLY A 241 5.29 13.97 -1.88
CA GLY A 241 5.71 14.75 -3.03
C GLY A 241 6.64 15.91 -2.68
N SER A 242 7.39 16.37 -3.68
CA SER A 242 8.30 17.52 -3.57
C SER A 242 8.13 18.44 -4.77
N ALA A 243 8.11 19.73 -4.54
CA ALA A 243 8.08 20.75 -5.58
C ALA A 243 9.38 20.72 -6.39
N ASP A 244 9.28 20.86 -7.70
CA ASP A 244 10.42 20.81 -8.62
C ASP A 244 11.44 21.93 -8.34
N SER A 245 10.96 23.10 -7.92
CA SER A 245 11.79 24.25 -7.56
C SER A 245 12.71 24.02 -6.36
N HIS A 246 12.36 23.08 -5.47
CA HIS A 246 13.06 22.84 -4.20
C HIS A 246 13.88 21.55 -4.18
N LEU A 247 13.98 20.79 -5.27
CA LEU A 247 14.68 19.49 -5.31
C LEU A 247 16.14 19.56 -4.86
N ARG A 248 16.84 20.67 -5.19
CA ARG A 248 18.25 20.86 -4.79
C ARG A 248 18.44 20.99 -3.29
N ASP A 249 17.45 21.49 -2.58
CA ASP A 249 17.46 21.63 -1.13
C ASP A 249 16.93 20.38 -0.40
N SER A 250 16.37 19.41 -1.15
CA SER A 250 15.88 18.13 -0.63
C SER A 250 15.01 18.27 0.64
N PRO A 251 13.94 19.11 0.64
CA PRO A 251 13.13 19.38 1.84
C PRO A 251 12.40 18.13 2.36
N MET A 252 12.25 17.08 1.54
CA MET A 252 11.72 15.79 1.98
C MET A 252 12.55 15.17 3.13
N LYS A 253 13.85 15.51 3.27
CA LYS A 253 14.64 15.07 4.41
C LYS A 253 14.14 15.67 5.72
N ASN A 254 13.66 16.91 5.69
CA ASN A 254 13.05 17.56 6.84
C ASN A 254 11.70 16.93 7.17
N VAL A 255 10.88 16.57 6.15
CA VAL A 255 9.62 15.85 6.33
C VAL A 255 9.87 14.49 7.00
N VAL A 256 10.82 13.70 6.50
CA VAL A 256 11.14 12.40 7.11
C VAL A 256 11.64 12.56 8.54
N ALA A 257 12.48 13.58 8.82
CA ALA A 257 12.94 13.86 10.17
C ALA A 257 11.78 14.16 11.14
N SER A 258 10.80 14.99 10.73
CA SER A 258 9.62 15.26 11.56
C SER A 258 8.73 14.05 11.78
N LEU A 259 8.65 13.12 10.81
CA LEU A 259 7.93 11.87 10.98
C LEU A 259 8.67 10.88 11.91
N ILE A 260 10.01 10.91 11.94
CA ILE A 260 10.80 10.15 12.91
C ILE A 260 10.57 10.69 14.33
N GLU A 261 10.46 12.01 14.50
CA GLU A 261 10.09 12.61 15.79
C GLU A 261 8.70 12.18 16.22
N LEU A 262 7.69 12.25 15.34
CA LEU A 262 6.33 11.76 15.61
C LEU A 262 6.32 10.26 15.95
N SER A 263 7.09 9.45 15.23
CA SER A 263 7.25 8.02 15.49
C SER A 263 7.78 7.76 16.90
N ALA A 264 8.79 8.52 17.33
CA ALA A 264 9.34 8.41 18.68
C ALA A 264 8.36 8.87 19.76
N GLU A 265 7.62 9.95 19.53
CA GLU A 265 6.56 10.43 20.45
C GLU A 265 5.44 9.41 20.64
N GLN A 266 5.08 8.69 19.58
CA GLN A 266 4.05 7.64 19.63
C GLN A 266 4.58 6.28 20.07
N GLY A 267 5.91 6.11 20.15
CA GLY A 267 6.54 4.81 20.45
C GLY A 267 6.33 3.76 19.35
N LEU A 268 6.11 4.18 18.11
CA LEU A 268 5.83 3.31 16.97
C LEU A 268 6.98 3.33 15.96
N PRO A 269 7.42 2.20 15.38
CA PRO A 269 8.36 2.20 14.29
C PRO A 269 7.78 2.88 13.02
N LEU A 270 8.59 3.75 12.38
CA LEU A 270 8.24 4.41 11.13
C LEU A 270 8.63 3.52 9.94
N ASN A 271 7.62 3.03 9.22
CA ASN A 271 7.81 2.36 7.94
C ASN A 271 7.99 3.40 6.82
N LEU A 272 9.20 3.49 6.29
CA LEU A 272 9.53 4.35 5.16
C LEU A 272 9.20 3.71 3.80
N GLY A 273 8.83 2.43 3.80
CA GLY A 273 8.62 1.63 2.58
C GLY A 273 9.92 1.21 1.90
N GLY A 274 9.79 0.50 0.80
CA GLY A 274 10.91 0.06 -0.05
C GLY A 274 11.20 1.01 -1.22
N GLY A 275 12.07 0.57 -2.15
CA GLY A 275 12.24 1.14 -3.46
C GLY A 275 11.14 0.70 -4.45
N ILE A 276 11.20 1.22 -5.69
CA ILE A 276 10.41 0.69 -6.82
C ILE A 276 11.06 -0.62 -7.28
N THR A 277 12.39 -0.62 -7.38
CA THR A 277 13.22 -1.80 -7.59
C THR A 277 14.26 -1.88 -6.49
N ARG A 278 14.67 -3.09 -6.13
CA ARG A 278 15.67 -3.30 -5.09
C ARG A 278 16.97 -2.57 -5.41
N GLY A 279 17.47 -1.77 -4.46
CA GLY A 279 18.71 -1.00 -4.58
C GLY A 279 18.61 0.30 -5.37
N ASP A 280 17.40 0.76 -5.70
CA ASP A 280 17.22 2.03 -6.39
C ASP A 280 17.50 3.26 -5.48
N ARG A 281 17.52 4.44 -6.08
CA ARG A 281 17.79 5.71 -5.37
C ARG A 281 16.74 6.02 -4.29
N LEU A 282 15.52 5.55 -4.45
CA LEU A 282 14.45 5.77 -3.47
C LEU A 282 14.70 4.91 -2.23
N GLU A 283 15.05 3.63 -2.42
CA GLU A 283 15.46 2.77 -1.31
C GLU A 283 16.72 3.31 -0.61
N GLU A 284 17.71 3.76 -1.38
CA GLU A 284 18.92 4.36 -0.82
C GLU A 284 18.63 5.60 0.03
N PHE A 285 17.71 6.47 -0.42
CA PHE A 285 17.24 7.61 0.35
C PHE A 285 16.65 7.17 1.69
N LYS A 286 15.72 6.21 1.69
CA LYS A 286 15.04 5.68 2.87
C LYS A 286 16.00 4.99 3.83
N ARG A 287 16.95 4.19 3.31
CA ARG A 287 18.01 3.54 4.07
C ARG A 287 18.91 4.53 4.83
N GLY A 288 18.98 5.79 4.37
CA GLY A 288 19.69 6.86 5.06
C GLY A 288 19.14 7.19 6.44
N PHE A 289 17.87 6.91 6.69
CA PHE A 289 17.15 7.19 7.93
C PHE A 289 16.77 5.93 8.72
N ALA A 290 16.81 4.77 8.08
CA ALA A 290 16.39 3.51 8.66
C ALA A 290 17.50 2.87 9.50
N ASN A 291 17.13 2.24 10.60
CA ASN A 291 18.01 1.45 11.47
C ASN A 291 17.63 -0.05 11.51
N ARG A 292 16.54 -0.44 10.83
CA ARG A 292 16.06 -1.82 10.69
C ARG A 292 15.48 -2.01 9.29
N GLU A 293 15.45 -3.26 8.82
CA GLU A 293 14.78 -3.68 7.57
C GLU A 293 13.80 -4.80 7.89
N LEU A 294 12.66 -4.82 7.19
CA LEU A 294 11.68 -5.89 7.27
C LEU A 294 11.32 -6.38 5.86
N PRO A 295 11.11 -7.69 5.67
CA PRO A 295 10.51 -8.19 4.45
C PRO A 295 9.05 -7.78 4.38
N TRP A 296 8.58 -7.41 3.18
CA TRP A 296 7.16 -7.21 2.91
C TRP A 296 6.67 -8.28 1.95
N GLN A 297 5.58 -8.93 2.32
CA GLN A 297 5.03 -10.07 1.64
C GLN A 297 3.65 -9.79 1.03
N THR A 298 3.35 -10.53 -0.03
CA THR A 298 2.02 -10.60 -0.65
C THR A 298 1.66 -12.07 -0.86
N SER A 299 0.37 -12.38 -0.98
CA SER A 299 -0.10 -13.69 -1.42
C SER A 299 -0.62 -13.61 -2.84
N GLU A 300 -0.15 -14.53 -3.68
CA GLU A 300 -0.55 -14.73 -5.08
C GLU A 300 -1.38 -16.01 -5.17
N ILE A 301 -2.69 -15.87 -5.01
CA ILE A 301 -3.62 -17.00 -4.86
C ILE A 301 -4.26 -17.30 -6.19
N VAL A 302 -4.10 -18.53 -6.70
CA VAL A 302 -4.84 -19.05 -7.84
C VAL A 302 -6.05 -19.81 -7.30
N CYS A 303 -7.24 -19.22 -7.45
CA CYS A 303 -8.50 -19.77 -6.96
C CYS A 303 -9.12 -20.79 -7.96
N ASP A 304 -8.98 -20.51 -9.28
CA ASP A 304 -9.36 -21.43 -10.37
C ASP A 304 -8.15 -21.68 -11.28
N ALA A 305 -7.47 -22.79 -11.05
CA ALA A 305 -6.27 -23.17 -11.80
C ALA A 305 -6.55 -23.39 -13.30
N THR A 306 -7.74 -23.90 -13.64
CA THR A 306 -8.12 -24.15 -15.04
C THR A 306 -8.35 -22.84 -15.79
N ALA A 307 -9.10 -21.94 -15.20
CA ALA A 307 -9.32 -20.61 -15.79
C ALA A 307 -8.01 -19.80 -15.86
N TYR A 308 -7.19 -19.84 -14.80
CA TYR A 308 -5.90 -19.16 -14.79
C TYR A 308 -4.96 -19.66 -15.89
N ALA A 309 -4.80 -20.96 -16.05
CA ALA A 309 -3.97 -21.56 -17.09
C ALA A 309 -4.44 -21.15 -18.50
N ARG A 310 -5.75 -21.15 -18.72
CA ARG A 310 -6.34 -20.74 -20.01
C ARG A 310 -6.10 -19.26 -20.31
N LEU A 311 -6.32 -18.36 -19.32
CA LEU A 311 -6.14 -16.91 -19.47
C LEU A 311 -4.69 -16.51 -19.66
N SER A 312 -3.77 -17.24 -19.04
CA SER A 312 -2.33 -16.96 -19.06
C SER A 312 -1.58 -17.66 -20.20
N ALA A 313 -2.26 -18.53 -20.97
CA ALA A 313 -1.62 -19.32 -22.02
C ALA A 313 -0.93 -18.43 -23.08
N GLY A 314 0.38 -18.64 -23.28
CA GLY A 314 1.19 -17.93 -24.30
C GLY A 314 1.54 -16.49 -23.91
N LEU A 315 1.32 -16.06 -22.67
CA LEU A 315 1.75 -14.75 -22.17
C LEU A 315 3.10 -14.87 -21.46
N ASP A 316 4.02 -13.96 -21.80
CA ASP A 316 5.24 -13.76 -21.01
C ASP A 316 4.96 -12.62 -20.01
N ALA A 317 4.73 -12.99 -18.77
CA ALA A 317 4.41 -12.04 -17.71
C ALA A 317 5.64 -11.46 -16.99
N GLY A 318 6.86 -11.92 -17.31
CA GLY A 318 8.08 -11.45 -16.64
C GLY A 318 8.01 -11.57 -15.10
N GLY A 319 7.23 -12.53 -14.58
CA GLY A 319 6.98 -12.69 -13.13
C GLY A 319 5.85 -11.81 -12.57
N PHE A 320 5.08 -11.11 -13.42
CA PHE A 320 3.93 -10.34 -12.97
C PHE A 320 2.74 -11.27 -12.64
N PHE A 321 2.07 -11.03 -11.52
CA PHE A 321 0.88 -11.77 -11.11
C PHE A 321 -0.36 -10.85 -11.01
N PRO A 322 -1.52 -11.29 -11.53
CA PRO A 322 -1.71 -12.45 -12.39
C PRO A 322 -1.19 -12.19 -13.82
N ALA A 323 -0.68 -13.23 -14.48
CA ALA A 323 -0.02 -13.14 -15.78
C ALA A 323 -0.89 -12.45 -16.87
N TYR A 324 -2.19 -12.69 -16.85
CA TYR A 324 -3.13 -12.09 -17.82
C TYR A 324 -3.38 -10.59 -17.63
N ARG A 325 -2.80 -9.96 -16.61
CA ARG A 325 -2.79 -8.50 -16.39
C ARG A 325 -1.43 -7.85 -16.63
N ALA A 326 -0.44 -8.64 -17.06
CA ALA A 326 0.83 -8.08 -17.50
C ALA A 326 0.60 -7.33 -18.84
N SER A 327 0.80 -6.02 -18.84
CA SER A 327 0.66 -5.12 -20.00
C SER A 327 2.02 -4.66 -20.50
#